data_3a97f264d80bd55c88f16a644839f252
#
_entry.id   3a97f264d80bd55c88f16a644839f252
#
_cell.length_a   1.000
_cell.length_b   1.000
_cell.length_c   1.000
_cell.angle_alpha   90.00
_cell.angle_beta   90.00
_cell.angle_gamma   90.00
#
_symmetry.space_group_name_H-M   'P 1'
#
loop_
_entity.id
_entity.type
_entity.pdbx_description
1 polymer ?
#
loop_
_entity_poly.entity_id
_entity_poly.type
_entity_poly.pdbx_seq_one_letter_code
_entity_poly.pdbx_strand_id
1 'polypeptide(L)'
;PTLSAAARTRGEASVRIISAKYGAIAPSARIESYKAKIDNSAMREPVAKVLDPIKTPLIVDCRSSTYKTVWHSPVDKTVEIQISTVVDGVRKVVTHMSKKTRGEIARALLQSRSVPKTPEDLYAIVSEKYPCALTPSDGVNPWVLEVIAV
;
A
#
# COMPACT_ATOMS: atom_id res chain seq x y z
N PRO A 1 -18.47 -4.03 7.60
CA PRO A 1 -19.17 -3.11 6.69
C PRO A 1 -18.60 -3.23 5.27
N THR A 2 -19.48 -3.42 4.29
CA THR A 2 -19.12 -3.55 2.87
C THR A 2 -18.71 -2.20 2.27
N LEU A 3 -17.82 -2.21 1.26
CA LEU A 3 -17.53 -1.04 0.45
C LEU A 3 -18.77 -0.66 -0.38
N SER A 4 -18.96 0.65 -0.62
CA SER A 4 -19.98 1.13 -1.56
C SER A 4 -19.64 0.65 -2.99
N ALA A 5 -20.65 0.70 -3.89
CA ALA A 5 -20.43 0.35 -5.30
C ALA A 5 -19.33 1.21 -5.94
N ALA A 6 -19.33 2.53 -5.68
CA ALA A 6 -18.31 3.45 -6.18
C ALA A 6 -16.91 3.11 -5.64
N ALA A 7 -16.79 2.77 -4.35
CA ALA A 7 -15.51 2.37 -3.76
C ALA A 7 -15.00 1.04 -4.33
N ARG A 8 -15.88 0.10 -4.63
CA ARG A 8 -15.51 -1.16 -5.31
C ARG A 8 -15.01 -0.91 -6.73
N THR A 9 -15.70 -0.10 -7.50
CA THR A 9 -15.26 0.28 -8.86
C THR A 9 -13.88 0.94 -8.82
N ARG A 10 -13.67 1.87 -7.88
CA ARG A 10 -12.35 2.49 -7.65
C ARG A 10 -11.29 1.47 -7.28
N GLY A 11 -11.63 0.50 -6.42
CA GLY A 11 -10.73 -0.58 -6.01
C GLY A 11 -10.27 -1.43 -7.20
N GLU A 12 -11.18 -1.83 -8.09
CA GLU A 12 -10.83 -2.58 -9.31
C GLU A 12 -9.87 -1.80 -10.20
N ALA A 13 -10.10 -0.50 -10.36
CA ALA A 13 -9.25 0.35 -11.20
C ALA A 13 -7.87 0.61 -10.58
N SER A 14 -7.77 0.75 -9.24
CA SER A 14 -6.60 1.32 -8.56
C SER A 14 -5.80 0.32 -7.74
N VAL A 15 -6.41 -0.76 -7.22
CA VAL A 15 -5.73 -1.70 -6.32
C VAL A 15 -5.09 -2.83 -7.11
N ARG A 16 -3.84 -3.15 -6.74
CA ARG A 16 -3.16 -4.37 -7.17
C ARG A 16 -2.69 -5.12 -5.93
N ILE A 17 -2.99 -6.40 -5.88
CA ILE A 17 -2.64 -7.29 -4.77
C ILE A 17 -1.46 -8.14 -5.21
N ILE A 18 -0.39 -8.13 -4.42
CA ILE A 18 0.77 -8.99 -4.69
C ILE A 18 0.55 -10.34 -4.03
N SER A 19 0.42 -11.35 -4.85
CA SER A 19 0.21 -12.74 -4.47
C SER A 19 1.50 -13.54 -4.61
N ALA A 20 1.80 -14.40 -3.64
CA ALA A 20 2.95 -15.30 -3.72
C ALA A 20 2.83 -16.34 -4.85
N LYS A 21 1.61 -16.65 -5.30
CA LYS A 21 1.34 -17.63 -6.36
C LYS A 21 1.02 -16.98 -7.71
N TYR A 22 0.31 -15.85 -7.70
CA TYR A 22 -0.30 -15.28 -8.92
C TYR A 22 0.35 -13.97 -9.38
N GLY A 23 1.36 -13.45 -8.66
CA GLY A 23 1.98 -12.17 -9.00
C GLY A 23 1.10 -10.97 -8.63
N ALA A 24 1.02 -9.95 -9.48
CA ALA A 24 0.16 -8.78 -9.26
C ALA A 24 -1.21 -9.00 -9.90
N ILE A 25 -2.26 -8.97 -9.08
CA ILE A 25 -3.63 -9.27 -9.49
C ILE A 25 -4.61 -8.17 -9.07
N ALA A 26 -5.71 -8.04 -9.80
CA ALA A 26 -6.83 -7.17 -9.44
C ALA A 26 -7.65 -7.77 -8.27
N PRO A 27 -8.40 -6.94 -7.50
CA PRO A 27 -9.21 -7.43 -6.39
C PRO A 27 -10.25 -8.51 -6.75
N SER A 28 -10.82 -8.46 -7.95
CA SER A 28 -11.81 -9.43 -8.45
C SER A 28 -11.20 -10.69 -9.05
N ALA A 29 -9.89 -10.81 -9.12
CA ALA A 29 -9.23 -11.98 -9.67
C ALA A 29 -9.65 -13.26 -8.94
N ARG A 30 -10.05 -14.27 -9.70
CA ARG A 30 -10.36 -15.59 -9.13
C ARG A 30 -9.07 -16.30 -8.79
N ILE A 31 -8.94 -16.73 -7.55
CA ILE A 31 -7.78 -17.48 -7.06
C ILE A 31 -8.22 -18.73 -6.33
N GLU A 32 -7.39 -19.74 -6.34
CA GLU A 32 -7.54 -20.92 -5.50
C GLU A 32 -6.86 -20.69 -4.15
N SER A 33 -7.31 -21.37 -3.11
CA SER A 33 -6.64 -21.37 -1.81
C SER A 33 -5.24 -21.95 -1.96
N TYR A 34 -4.24 -21.29 -1.37
CA TYR A 34 -2.86 -21.75 -1.37
C TYR A 34 -2.13 -21.39 -0.08
N LYS A 35 -1.09 -22.16 0.22
CA LYS A 35 -0.12 -21.86 1.28
C LYS A 35 1.26 -21.79 0.64
N ALA A 36 1.69 -20.61 0.26
CA ALA A 36 3.01 -20.39 -0.31
C ALA A 36 3.65 -19.13 0.28
N LYS A 37 4.95 -19.20 0.53
CA LYS A 37 5.76 -18.00 0.74
C LYS A 37 6.15 -17.44 -0.63
N ILE A 38 6.24 -16.12 -0.73
CA ILE A 38 6.66 -15.51 -1.98
C ILE A 38 8.14 -15.81 -2.25
N ASP A 39 8.43 -16.25 -3.47
CA ASP A 39 9.76 -16.20 -4.06
C ASP A 39 9.89 -14.89 -4.83
N ASN A 40 10.54 -13.91 -4.20
CA ASN A 40 10.68 -12.57 -4.79
C ASN A 40 11.46 -12.61 -6.12
N SER A 41 12.43 -13.51 -6.26
CA SER A 41 13.21 -13.63 -7.49
C SER A 41 12.35 -14.16 -8.64
N ALA A 42 11.59 -15.23 -8.40
CA ALA A 42 10.69 -15.82 -9.40
C ALA A 42 9.52 -14.91 -9.78
N MET A 43 9.01 -14.13 -8.81
CA MET A 43 7.85 -13.25 -9.00
C MET A 43 8.20 -11.86 -9.54
N ARG A 44 9.47 -11.50 -9.61
CA ARG A 44 9.89 -10.15 -10.06
C ARG A 44 9.40 -9.82 -11.47
N GLU A 45 9.66 -10.70 -12.43
CA GLU A 45 9.26 -10.48 -13.81
C GLU A 45 7.72 -10.48 -14.00
N PRO A 46 6.96 -11.48 -13.49
CA PRO A 46 5.50 -11.46 -13.57
C PRO A 46 4.87 -10.21 -12.95
N VAL A 47 5.38 -9.74 -11.82
CA VAL A 47 4.86 -8.53 -11.14
C VAL A 47 5.21 -7.27 -11.93
N ALA A 48 6.45 -7.11 -12.37
CA ALA A 48 6.89 -5.96 -13.16
C ALA A 48 6.08 -5.84 -14.47
N LYS A 49 5.82 -6.95 -15.13
CA LYS A 49 5.02 -7.01 -16.36
C LYS A 49 3.61 -6.41 -16.20
N VAL A 50 3.03 -6.51 -15.01
CA VAL A 50 1.71 -5.92 -14.70
C VAL A 50 1.84 -4.48 -14.21
N LEU A 51 2.83 -4.16 -13.38
CA LEU A 51 2.92 -2.88 -12.69
C LEU A 51 3.66 -1.80 -13.48
N ASP A 52 4.70 -2.13 -14.23
CA ASP A 52 5.49 -1.15 -14.99
C ASP A 52 4.67 -0.36 -16.02
N PRO A 53 3.70 -0.96 -16.76
CA PRO A 53 2.89 -0.21 -17.71
C PRO A 53 1.90 0.76 -17.08
N ILE A 54 1.63 0.67 -15.78
CA ILE A 54 0.60 1.49 -15.13
C ILE A 54 1.05 2.95 -15.05
N LYS A 55 0.26 3.83 -15.67
CA LYS A 55 0.44 5.28 -15.61
C LYS A 55 -0.40 5.85 -14.48
N THR A 56 0.26 6.39 -13.45
CA THR A 56 -0.40 7.00 -12.28
C THR A 56 0.48 8.11 -11.71
N PRO A 57 -0.10 9.19 -11.19
CA PRO A 57 0.65 10.25 -10.51
C PRO A 57 1.14 9.84 -9.12
N LEU A 58 0.50 8.88 -8.47
CA LEU A 58 0.81 8.45 -7.11
C LEU A 58 0.70 6.94 -6.98
N ILE A 59 1.67 6.35 -6.29
CA ILE A 59 1.66 4.94 -5.86
C ILE A 59 1.65 4.91 -4.33
N VAL A 60 0.64 4.27 -3.75
CA VAL A 60 0.57 4.04 -2.30
C VAL A 60 1.01 2.60 -2.03
N ASP A 61 2.21 2.44 -1.47
CA ASP A 61 2.80 1.14 -1.23
C ASP A 61 2.44 0.61 0.16
N CYS A 62 1.43 -0.26 0.19
CA CYS A 62 0.96 -0.93 1.40
C CYS A 62 1.59 -2.33 1.61
N ARG A 63 2.60 -2.72 0.83
CA ARG A 63 3.25 -4.02 0.97
C ARG A 63 3.98 -4.16 2.30
N SER A 64 4.03 -5.38 2.84
CA SER A 64 4.94 -5.70 3.94
C SER A 64 6.38 -5.83 3.44
N SER A 65 7.35 -5.77 4.36
CA SER A 65 8.78 -5.90 4.03
C SER A 65 9.10 -7.15 3.20
N THR A 66 8.41 -8.27 3.47
CA THR A 66 8.56 -9.53 2.74
C THR A 66 8.28 -9.40 1.24
N TYR A 67 7.41 -8.48 0.83
CA TYR A 67 7.00 -8.28 -0.56
C TYR A 67 7.67 -7.09 -1.24
N LYS A 68 8.47 -6.29 -0.52
CA LYS A 68 9.04 -5.06 -1.08
C LYS A 68 10.05 -5.31 -2.19
N THR A 69 10.83 -6.36 -2.09
CA THR A 69 11.89 -6.69 -3.05
C THR A 69 11.40 -7.32 -4.35
N VAL A 70 10.09 -7.67 -4.43
CA VAL A 70 9.52 -8.25 -5.66
C VAL A 70 9.39 -7.22 -6.78
N TRP A 71 9.23 -5.94 -6.44
CA TRP A 71 9.11 -4.86 -7.41
C TRP A 71 9.58 -3.54 -6.82
N HIS A 72 10.44 -2.83 -7.55
CA HIS A 72 10.94 -1.51 -7.20
C HIS A 72 10.08 -0.43 -7.87
N SER A 73 9.27 0.25 -7.07
CA SER A 73 8.43 1.33 -7.55
C SER A 73 9.23 2.61 -7.83
N PRO A 74 8.77 3.49 -8.74
CA PRO A 74 9.38 4.80 -8.95
C PRO A 74 9.36 5.64 -7.67
N VAL A 75 10.55 6.04 -7.19
CA VAL A 75 10.71 6.69 -5.87
C VAL A 75 10.08 8.07 -5.77
N ASP A 76 10.02 8.80 -6.87
CA ASP A 76 9.51 10.17 -6.96
C ASP A 76 8.00 10.28 -6.72
N LYS A 77 7.24 9.23 -7.04
CA LYS A 77 5.77 9.18 -6.93
C LYS A 77 5.24 8.07 -6.03
N THR A 78 6.12 7.38 -5.31
CA THR A 78 5.75 6.32 -4.37
C THR A 78 5.77 6.84 -2.94
N VAL A 79 4.71 6.55 -2.19
CA VAL A 79 4.64 6.73 -0.74
C VAL A 79 4.51 5.37 -0.08
N GLU A 80 5.52 5.00 0.70
CA GLU A 80 5.48 3.79 1.53
C GLU A 80 4.69 4.05 2.81
N ILE A 81 3.76 3.15 3.12
CA ILE A 81 3.02 3.18 4.38
C ILE A 81 3.80 2.40 5.44
N GLN A 82 4.31 3.12 6.42
CA GLN A 82 4.98 2.55 7.59
C GLN A 82 4.05 2.64 8.81
N ILE A 83 3.86 1.52 9.51
CA ILE A 83 3.02 1.49 10.71
C ILE A 83 3.92 1.40 11.93
N SER A 84 3.72 2.33 12.85
CA SER A 84 4.38 2.38 14.14
C SER A 84 3.35 2.35 15.27
N THR A 85 3.77 1.96 16.45
CA THR A 85 3.01 2.11 17.71
C THR A 85 3.88 2.76 18.75
N VAL A 86 3.25 3.31 19.79
CA VAL A 86 3.97 3.85 20.94
C VAL A 86 3.88 2.83 22.07
N VAL A 87 5.03 2.34 22.52
CA VAL A 87 5.16 1.45 23.67
C VAL A 87 6.11 2.11 24.68
N ASP A 88 5.63 2.34 25.90
CA ASP A 88 6.39 3.03 26.95
C ASP A 88 6.97 4.40 26.50
N GLY A 89 6.20 5.17 25.74
CA GLY A 89 6.62 6.46 25.21
C GLY A 89 7.60 6.41 24.03
N VAL A 90 7.98 5.22 23.59
CA VAL A 90 8.92 5.01 22.46
C VAL A 90 8.17 4.50 21.25
N ARG A 91 8.41 5.14 20.08
CA ARG A 91 7.88 4.66 18.79
C ARG A 91 8.61 3.39 18.36
N LYS A 92 7.83 2.35 18.04
CA LYS A 92 8.33 1.08 17.51
C LYS A 92 7.56 0.71 16.25
N VAL A 93 8.26 0.33 15.20
CA VAL A 93 7.63 -0.22 13.99
C VAL A 93 7.05 -1.59 14.32
N VAL A 94 5.77 -1.80 14.01
CA VAL A 94 5.06 -3.04 14.33
C VAL A 94 4.72 -3.84 13.08
N THR A 95 4.92 -5.14 13.18
CA THR A 95 4.64 -6.09 12.09
C THR A 95 3.24 -6.70 12.17
N HIS A 96 2.76 -7.04 13.38
CA HIS A 96 1.49 -7.79 13.53
C HIS A 96 0.22 -6.94 13.37
N MET A 97 0.17 -5.73 13.91
CA MET A 97 -0.98 -4.81 13.74
C MET A 97 -1.00 -4.13 12.36
N SER A 98 0.12 -4.18 11.64
CA SER A 98 0.32 -3.43 10.41
C SER A 98 -0.59 -3.86 9.24
N LYS A 99 -0.97 -5.14 9.18
CA LYS A 99 -1.86 -5.64 8.11
C LYS A 99 -3.26 -5.04 8.22
N LYS A 100 -3.83 -5.01 9.43
CA LYS A 100 -5.15 -4.41 9.69
C LYS A 100 -5.13 -2.93 9.36
N THR A 101 -4.18 -2.18 9.91
CA THR A 101 -4.07 -0.73 9.71
C THR A 101 -3.85 -0.36 8.23
N ARG A 102 -3.00 -1.09 7.50
CA ARG A 102 -2.85 -0.89 6.04
C ARG A 102 -4.14 -1.15 5.28
N GLY A 103 -4.90 -2.19 5.65
CA GLY A 103 -6.21 -2.46 5.07
C GLY A 103 -7.22 -1.34 5.36
N GLU A 104 -7.20 -0.77 6.56
CA GLU A 104 -8.06 0.36 6.95
C GLU A 104 -7.69 1.64 6.20
N ILE A 105 -6.39 1.91 5.98
CA ILE A 105 -5.90 3.01 5.16
C ILE A 105 -6.36 2.84 3.70
N ALA A 106 -6.14 1.67 3.11
CA ALA A 106 -6.60 1.37 1.76
C ALA A 106 -8.11 1.58 1.64
N ARG A 107 -8.89 1.12 2.63
CA ARG A 107 -10.33 1.34 2.68
C ARG A 107 -10.69 2.83 2.75
N ALA A 108 -10.01 3.62 3.58
CA ALA A 108 -10.24 5.06 3.70
C ALA A 108 -9.99 5.78 2.37
N LEU A 109 -8.93 5.42 1.67
CA LEU A 109 -8.60 5.96 0.34
C LEU A 109 -9.67 5.63 -0.70
N LEU A 110 -10.19 4.39 -0.70
CA LEU A 110 -11.26 3.98 -1.61
C LEU A 110 -12.60 4.68 -1.32
N GLN A 111 -12.85 5.03 -0.07
CA GLN A 111 -14.06 5.72 0.38
C GLN A 111 -13.95 7.24 0.39
N SER A 112 -12.76 7.79 0.20
CA SER A 112 -12.53 9.23 0.14
C SER A 112 -13.32 9.90 -0.98
N ARG A 113 -13.73 11.15 -0.77
CA ARG A 113 -14.42 11.96 -1.78
C ARG A 113 -13.55 12.24 -3.00
N SER A 114 -12.24 12.38 -2.78
CA SER A 114 -11.25 12.62 -3.83
C SER A 114 -10.24 11.49 -3.92
N VAL A 115 -9.71 11.27 -5.12
CA VAL A 115 -8.57 10.35 -5.34
C VAL A 115 -7.29 11.12 -5.07
N PRO A 116 -6.41 10.68 -4.15
CA PRO A 116 -5.14 11.36 -3.92
C PRO A 116 -4.25 11.26 -5.16
N LYS A 117 -3.61 12.37 -5.52
CA LYS A 117 -2.69 12.49 -6.66
C LYS A 117 -1.27 12.85 -6.23
N THR A 118 -1.13 13.34 -5.00
CA THR A 118 0.13 13.76 -4.41
C THR A 118 0.34 13.11 -3.04
N PRO A 119 1.58 13.03 -2.53
CA PRO A 119 1.83 12.59 -1.16
C PRO A 119 1.09 13.42 -0.11
N GLU A 120 0.92 14.70 -0.34
CA GLU A 120 0.20 15.62 0.55
C GLU A 120 -1.30 15.33 0.58
N ASP A 121 -1.90 14.98 -0.57
CA ASP A 121 -3.30 14.55 -0.65
C ASP A 121 -3.51 13.27 0.18
N LEU A 122 -2.58 12.33 0.07
CA LEU A 122 -2.60 11.09 0.85
C LEU A 122 -2.51 11.37 2.35
N TYR A 123 -1.57 12.24 2.75
CA TYR A 123 -1.42 12.68 4.14
C TYR A 123 -2.72 13.29 4.66
N ALA A 124 -3.36 14.19 3.91
CA ALA A 124 -4.60 14.84 4.31
C ALA A 124 -5.71 13.82 4.61
N ILE A 125 -5.87 12.80 3.75
CA ILE A 125 -6.90 11.76 3.94
C ILE A 125 -6.59 10.88 5.16
N VAL A 126 -5.34 10.48 5.34
CA VAL A 126 -4.96 9.55 6.43
C VAL A 126 -4.95 10.26 7.78
N SER A 127 -4.55 11.53 7.82
CA SER A 127 -4.49 12.34 9.05
C SER A 127 -5.85 12.63 9.67
N GLU A 128 -6.95 12.49 8.92
CA GLU A 128 -8.31 12.58 9.47
C GLU A 128 -8.60 11.45 10.48
N LYS A 129 -7.91 10.33 10.36
CA LYS A 129 -8.19 9.14 11.18
C LYS A 129 -7.03 8.71 12.07
N TYR A 130 -5.80 8.97 11.66
CA TYR A 130 -4.60 8.50 12.35
C TYR A 130 -3.59 9.64 12.54
N PRO A 131 -2.93 9.71 13.70
CA PRO A 131 -1.72 10.50 13.83
C PRO A 131 -0.68 9.96 12.83
N CYS A 132 -0.16 10.82 11.98
CA CYS A 132 0.80 10.42 10.95
C CYS A 132 1.79 11.54 10.64
N ALA A 133 2.91 11.20 10.04
CA ALA A 133 3.95 12.11 9.58
C ALA A 133 4.42 11.71 8.17
N LEU A 134 4.53 12.70 7.29
CA LEU A 134 4.98 12.53 5.93
C LEU A 134 6.45 12.96 5.81
N THR A 135 7.31 12.06 5.33
CA THR A 135 8.72 12.34 5.03
C THR A 135 8.93 12.33 3.52
N PRO A 136 9.47 13.40 2.93
CA PRO A 136 9.73 13.47 1.50
C PRO A 136 10.75 12.43 1.00
N SER A 137 10.65 12.07 -0.27
CA SER A 137 11.69 11.32 -0.97
C SER A 137 13.00 12.10 -0.99
N ASP A 138 14.11 11.40 -0.85
CA ASP A 138 15.47 11.94 -1.01
C ASP A 138 16.07 11.67 -2.41
N GLY A 139 15.25 11.15 -3.34
CA GLY A 139 15.66 10.77 -4.69
C GLY A 139 16.20 9.34 -4.81
N VAL A 140 16.53 8.70 -3.70
CA VAL A 140 16.96 7.29 -3.60
C VAL A 140 15.89 6.44 -2.91
N ASN A 141 15.35 6.95 -1.82
CA ASN A 141 14.26 6.33 -1.08
C ASN A 141 12.93 7.02 -1.41
N PRO A 142 11.81 6.29 -1.47
CA PRO A 142 10.50 6.89 -1.70
C PRO A 142 10.06 7.77 -0.53
N TRP A 143 8.96 8.48 -0.73
CA TRP A 143 8.25 9.13 0.37
C TRP A 143 7.81 8.09 1.41
N VAL A 144 7.75 8.49 2.67
CA VAL A 144 7.27 7.63 3.75
C VAL A 144 6.14 8.36 4.48
N LEU A 145 4.99 7.69 4.57
CA LEU A 145 3.92 8.07 5.50
C LEU A 145 3.97 7.14 6.71
N GLU A 146 4.53 7.65 7.80
CA GLU A 146 4.51 6.95 9.09
C GLU A 146 3.15 7.16 9.76
N VAL A 147 2.45 6.08 10.04
CA VAL A 147 1.12 6.08 10.67
C VAL A 147 1.22 5.43 12.04
N ILE A 148 0.74 6.12 13.06
CA ILE A 148 0.74 5.61 14.43
C ILE A 148 -0.57 4.85 14.65
N ALA A 149 -0.47 3.52 14.80
CA ALA A 149 -1.62 2.70 15.15
C ALA A 149 -2.01 2.94 16.62
N VAL A 150 -3.29 3.19 16.83
CA VAL A 150 -3.91 3.42 18.15
C VAL A 150 -4.61 2.15 18.60
#